data_62a7ec9b022ea054bff23bb3a202980c
#
_entry.id   62a7ec9b022ea054bff23bb3a202980c
#
_cell.length_a   1.000
_cell.length_b   1.000
_cell.length_c   1.000
_cell.angle_alpha   90.00
_cell.angle_beta   90.00
_cell.angle_gamma   90.00
#
_symmetry.space_group_name_H-M   'P 1'
#
loop_
_entity.id
_entity.type
_entity.pdbx_description
1 polymer ?
#
loop_
_entity_poly.entity_id
_entity_poly.type
_entity_poly.pdbx_seq_one_letter_code
_entity_poly.pdbx_strand_id
1 'polypeptide(L)'
;MRRVGGVNRAHTMSFLDRFLIISVVLLASVFPVELFPNTGPVPRGGDGQFSGKQGQVVVVTVPELKEATSVKGKFLGRTVTLFPNPTAGGTGYIGLLGIDLQDEPGPHELTIDAQLGEQTRHFSYQVLVVKEKFAVEHLKLPKDKVDLDEKATARWKAEQEQVRKALAEESAMRLWQAGFIEPVHGKRTGIFGSVRIMNGQPRNPHNGEDIGAPMGTDVMASNDGVVRLVVDHIFSGRGIFVDHGLGLYSMYFHLSEALVNEGDLVKAGQVIGKVGATGRATGPHLHWGMKVNGARVNPYALLELPFPQNPAADRPVLAAPAVPAQEELAPTGVGGDGR
;
A
#
# COMPACT_ATOMS: atom_id res chain seq x y z
N MET A 1 -60.15 -22.18 -66.90
CA MET A 1 -61.34 -22.90 -66.35
C MET A 1 -61.47 -22.58 -64.86
N ARG A 2 -62.61 -21.97 -64.56
CA ARG A 2 -63.41 -21.98 -63.35
C ARG A 2 -62.67 -21.62 -62.01
N ARG A 3 -62.94 -20.41 -61.45
CA ARG A 3 -64.12 -20.03 -60.60
C ARG A 3 -64.11 -20.77 -59.25
N VAL A 4 -64.29 -20.24 -58.03
CA VAL A 4 -65.17 -19.21 -57.51
C VAL A 4 -64.72 -19.18 -55.98
N GLY A 5 -64.58 -18.16 -55.30
CA GLY A 5 -65.54 -17.28 -54.63
C GLY A 5 -65.54 -17.65 -53.16
N GLY A 6 -65.46 -16.79 -52.31
CA GLY A 6 -66.51 -16.05 -51.71
C GLY A 6 -66.24 -15.74 -50.24
N VAL A 7 -66.48 -14.56 -49.97
CA VAL A 7 -67.37 -13.93 -48.96
C VAL A 7 -66.88 -13.80 -47.52
N ASN A 8 -66.66 -12.52 -47.21
CA ASN A 8 -66.86 -11.78 -45.98
C ASN A 8 -67.63 -12.46 -44.83
N ARG A 9 -67.13 -12.32 -43.64
CA ARG A 9 -67.97 -11.84 -42.51
C ARG A 9 -67.09 -11.14 -41.46
N ALA A 10 -67.36 -9.84 -41.32
CA ALA A 10 -67.00 -9.04 -40.18
C ALA A 10 -67.76 -9.53 -38.94
N HIS A 11 -67.07 -9.70 -37.80
CA HIS A 11 -67.68 -9.62 -36.50
C HIS A 11 -66.91 -8.66 -35.62
N THR A 12 -67.50 -7.54 -35.41
CA THR A 12 -67.29 -6.62 -34.33
C THR A 12 -67.68 -7.26 -33.01
N MET A 13 -66.83 -7.25 -32.06
CA MET A 13 -67.12 -7.25 -30.61
C MET A 13 -65.89 -6.74 -29.88
N SER A 14 -65.99 -5.55 -29.34
CA SER A 14 -66.35 -5.16 -27.99
C SER A 14 -65.23 -5.28 -27.01
N PHE A 15 -64.69 -4.11 -26.70
CA PHE A 15 -64.25 -3.56 -25.43
C PHE A 15 -64.12 -4.51 -24.23
N LEU A 16 -63.03 -4.32 -23.48
CA LEU A 16 -62.69 -4.77 -22.12
C LEU A 16 -61.88 -6.07 -22.02
N ASP A 17 -60.58 -5.91 -22.22
CA ASP A 17 -59.65 -6.71 -21.39
C ASP A 17 -58.60 -5.80 -20.82
N ARG A 18 -58.58 -5.74 -19.50
CA ARG A 18 -57.76 -4.86 -18.67
C ARG A 18 -56.32 -5.31 -18.75
N PHE A 19 -55.46 -4.51 -19.35
CA PHE A 19 -54.02 -4.63 -19.14
C PHE A 19 -53.69 -4.20 -17.71
N LEU A 20 -53.40 -5.21 -16.86
CA LEU A 20 -52.78 -5.01 -15.56
C LEU A 20 -51.31 -4.67 -15.77
N ILE A 21 -51.00 -3.37 -15.89
CA ILE A 21 -49.62 -2.87 -15.89
C ILE A 21 -49.15 -2.99 -14.43
N ILE A 22 -48.35 -4.00 -14.14
CA ILE A 22 -47.56 -4.07 -12.89
C ILE A 22 -46.43 -3.04 -13.07
N SER A 23 -46.65 -1.85 -12.53
CA SER A 23 -45.60 -0.87 -12.33
C SER A 23 -44.66 -1.36 -11.27
N VAL A 24 -43.55 -1.99 -11.67
CA VAL A 24 -42.38 -2.19 -10.79
C VAL A 24 -41.82 -0.80 -10.51
N VAL A 25 -42.21 -0.22 -9.39
CA VAL A 25 -41.55 0.97 -8.84
C VAL A 25 -40.19 0.51 -8.34
N LEU A 26 -39.14 0.73 -9.16
CA LEU A 26 -37.78 0.71 -8.73
C LEU A 26 -37.61 1.88 -7.74
N LEU A 27 -37.70 1.61 -6.45
CA LEU A 27 -37.21 2.56 -5.44
C LEU A 27 -35.69 2.62 -5.58
N ALA A 28 -35.23 3.54 -6.44
CA ALA A 28 -33.85 4.00 -6.38
C ALA A 28 -33.73 4.80 -5.08
N SER A 29 -33.17 4.16 -4.04
CA SER A 29 -32.73 4.84 -2.83
C SER A 29 -31.61 5.80 -3.24
N VAL A 30 -31.98 7.06 -3.49
CA VAL A 30 -31.02 8.16 -3.65
C VAL A 30 -30.44 8.41 -2.27
N PHE A 31 -29.26 7.84 -2.01
CA PHE A 31 -28.47 8.23 -0.86
C PHE A 31 -27.95 9.65 -1.10
N PRO A 32 -28.10 10.58 -0.15
CA PRO A 32 -27.51 11.89 -0.27
C PRO A 32 -25.98 11.73 -0.28
N VAL A 33 -25.35 12.11 -1.38
CA VAL A 33 -23.90 12.31 -1.44
C VAL A 33 -23.62 13.58 -0.65
N GLU A 34 -23.35 13.46 0.64
CA GLU A 34 -22.81 14.56 1.42
C GLU A 34 -21.38 14.83 0.94
N LEU A 35 -21.18 16.01 0.37
CA LEU A 35 -19.87 16.57 0.04
C LEU A 35 -19.12 16.86 1.35
N PHE A 36 -18.28 15.93 1.81
CA PHE A 36 -17.40 16.16 2.95
C PHE A 36 -16.21 17.02 2.54
N PRO A 37 -15.92 18.12 3.27
CA PRO A 37 -14.71 18.89 3.05
C PRO A 37 -13.46 18.06 3.48
N ASN A 38 -12.40 18.20 2.75
CA ASN A 38 -11.18 17.38 2.71
C ASN A 38 -10.22 17.60 3.89
N THR A 39 -10.71 17.89 5.10
CA THR A 39 -9.88 18.07 6.32
C THR A 39 -10.69 17.69 7.57
N GLY A 40 -11.18 16.44 7.62
CA GLY A 40 -11.84 15.92 8.80
C GLY A 40 -11.13 14.68 9.33
N PRO A 41 -11.22 14.40 10.65
CA PRO A 41 -10.65 13.20 11.23
C PRO A 41 -11.22 11.97 10.54
N VAL A 42 -10.36 10.96 10.37
CA VAL A 42 -10.71 9.63 9.83
C VAL A 42 -12.06 9.18 10.39
N PRO A 43 -13.05 8.84 9.56
CA PRO A 43 -14.37 8.43 10.04
C PRO A 43 -14.23 7.23 10.98
N ARG A 44 -14.61 7.41 12.24
CA ARG A 44 -14.76 6.31 13.20
C ARG A 44 -16.06 5.62 12.85
N GLY A 45 -15.98 4.39 12.31
CA GLY A 45 -17.17 3.61 11.96
C GLY A 45 -18.04 3.36 13.20
N GLY A 46 -19.13 4.11 13.32
CA GLY A 46 -20.19 3.88 14.30
C GLY A 46 -21.34 3.05 13.76
N ASP A 47 -21.53 3.02 12.43
CA ASP A 47 -22.72 2.42 11.78
C ASP A 47 -22.36 1.31 10.78
N GLY A 48 -21.25 0.59 10.98
CA GLY A 48 -20.86 -0.52 10.11
C GLY A 48 -20.37 -0.11 8.71
N GLN A 49 -20.03 1.17 8.50
CA GLN A 49 -19.51 1.67 7.23
C GLN A 49 -18.16 2.36 7.39
N PHE A 50 -17.26 2.06 6.47
CA PHE A 50 -15.96 2.72 6.33
C PHE A 50 -15.86 3.38 4.95
N SER A 51 -14.99 4.36 4.81
CA SER A 51 -14.76 5.01 3.52
C SER A 51 -13.31 5.45 3.40
N GLY A 52 -12.72 5.33 2.22
CA GLY A 52 -11.38 5.80 1.91
C GLY A 52 -11.17 5.94 0.42
N LYS A 53 -10.31 6.90 0.03
CA LYS A 53 -9.93 7.08 -1.37
C LYS A 53 -8.87 6.07 -1.79
N GLN A 54 -8.76 5.81 -3.10
CA GLN A 54 -7.64 5.06 -3.67
C GLN A 54 -6.31 5.64 -3.18
N GLY A 55 -5.42 4.77 -2.68
CA GLY A 55 -4.14 5.14 -2.09
C GLY A 55 -4.18 5.50 -0.60
N GLN A 56 -5.33 5.52 0.05
CA GLN A 56 -5.44 5.81 1.48
C GLN A 56 -5.36 4.55 2.35
N VAL A 57 -5.17 4.78 3.65
CA VAL A 57 -5.27 3.76 4.69
C VAL A 57 -6.44 4.11 5.59
N VAL A 58 -7.34 3.16 5.77
CA VAL A 58 -8.52 3.28 6.63
C VAL A 58 -8.26 2.54 7.94
N VAL A 59 -8.49 3.18 9.07
CA VAL A 59 -8.46 2.52 10.38
C VAL A 59 -9.81 1.87 10.63
N VAL A 60 -9.83 0.55 10.60
CA VAL A 60 -11.02 -0.25 10.94
C VAL A 60 -11.03 -0.51 12.43
N THR A 61 -12.13 -0.20 13.11
CA THR A 61 -12.30 -0.44 14.55
C THR A 61 -13.46 -1.39 14.79
N VAL A 62 -13.22 -2.43 15.58
CA VAL A 62 -14.23 -3.44 15.98
C VAL A 62 -14.28 -3.48 17.53
N PRO A 63 -15.10 -2.62 18.15
CA PRO A 63 -15.11 -2.44 19.59
C PRO A 63 -15.69 -3.63 20.37
N GLU A 64 -16.50 -4.46 19.72
CA GLU A 64 -17.21 -5.59 20.35
C GLU A 64 -16.30 -6.80 20.67
N LEU A 65 -15.05 -6.77 20.20
CA LEU A 65 -14.13 -7.91 20.29
C LEU A 65 -13.15 -7.74 21.46
N LYS A 66 -13.63 -7.79 22.68
CA LYS A 66 -12.75 -7.61 23.87
C LYS A 66 -11.94 -8.86 24.25
N GLU A 67 -12.44 -10.05 23.93
CA GLU A 67 -11.87 -11.34 24.37
C GLU A 67 -11.43 -12.25 23.21
N ALA A 68 -11.32 -11.71 22.00
CA ALA A 68 -10.89 -12.50 20.87
C ALA A 68 -9.39 -12.85 20.98
N THR A 69 -9.04 -14.09 20.68
CA THR A 69 -7.66 -14.56 20.64
C THR A 69 -7.01 -14.31 19.28
N SER A 70 -7.81 -14.16 18.23
CA SER A 70 -7.37 -13.87 16.86
C SER A 70 -8.48 -13.15 16.13
N VAL A 71 -8.13 -12.11 15.38
CA VAL A 71 -9.08 -11.36 14.54
C VAL A 71 -8.44 -11.12 13.18
N LYS A 72 -9.09 -11.64 12.13
CA LYS A 72 -8.62 -11.52 10.74
C LYS A 72 -9.75 -11.05 9.86
N GLY A 73 -9.45 -10.10 8.98
CA GLY A 73 -10.38 -9.65 7.97
C GLY A 73 -9.96 -10.08 6.56
N LYS A 74 -10.91 -10.00 5.63
CA LYS A 74 -10.66 -10.10 4.19
C LYS A 74 -11.32 -8.94 3.46
N PHE A 75 -10.55 -8.28 2.62
CA PHE A 75 -10.99 -7.18 1.78
C PHE A 75 -10.39 -7.29 0.38
N LEU A 76 -11.24 -7.38 -0.64
CA LEU A 76 -10.80 -7.53 -2.04
C LEU A 76 -9.74 -8.62 -2.23
N GLY A 77 -9.93 -9.77 -1.57
CA GLY A 77 -9.02 -10.91 -1.62
C GLY A 77 -7.74 -10.79 -0.77
N ARG A 78 -7.50 -9.65 -0.15
CA ARG A 78 -6.36 -9.41 0.74
C ARG A 78 -6.72 -9.72 2.20
N THR A 79 -5.77 -10.26 2.98
CA THR A 79 -5.93 -10.46 4.42
C THR A 79 -5.63 -9.16 5.15
N VAL A 80 -6.52 -8.79 6.09
CA VAL A 80 -6.36 -7.65 6.99
C VAL A 80 -6.22 -8.19 8.39
N THR A 81 -5.03 -8.08 8.98
CA THR A 81 -4.79 -8.52 10.36
C THR A 81 -5.16 -7.39 11.31
N LEU A 82 -6.05 -7.71 12.26
CA LEU A 82 -6.44 -6.77 13.31
C LEU A 82 -5.67 -7.10 14.60
N PHE A 83 -5.41 -6.08 15.41
CA PHE A 83 -4.68 -6.18 16.66
C PHE A 83 -5.40 -5.40 17.77
N PRO A 84 -5.13 -5.70 19.07
CA PRO A 84 -5.74 -4.98 20.17
C PRO A 84 -5.53 -3.47 20.05
N ASN A 85 -6.58 -2.70 20.31
CA ASN A 85 -6.54 -1.24 20.17
C ASN A 85 -5.53 -0.61 21.18
N PRO A 86 -4.43 0.01 20.71
CA PRO A 86 -3.37 0.53 21.57
C PRO A 86 -3.68 1.91 22.16
N THR A 87 -4.79 2.54 21.78
CA THR A 87 -5.11 3.89 22.26
C THR A 87 -5.54 3.85 23.73
N ALA A 88 -5.19 4.88 24.52
CA ALA A 88 -5.57 4.95 25.91
C ALA A 88 -7.11 4.92 26.07
N GLY A 89 -7.61 3.91 26.78
CA GLY A 89 -9.04 3.64 26.92
C GLY A 89 -9.68 2.98 25.69
N GLY A 90 -8.89 2.65 24.65
CA GLY A 90 -9.36 1.90 23.48
C GLY A 90 -9.82 0.49 23.86
N THR A 91 -10.99 0.09 23.35
CA THR A 91 -11.52 -1.27 23.53
C THR A 91 -11.59 -1.96 22.17
N GLY A 92 -11.53 -3.30 22.17
CA GLY A 92 -11.67 -4.12 20.99
C GLY A 92 -10.39 -4.16 20.16
N TYR A 93 -10.57 -4.31 18.85
CA TYR A 93 -9.49 -4.49 17.88
C TYR A 93 -9.51 -3.40 16.83
N ILE A 94 -8.34 -3.08 16.31
CA ILE A 94 -8.18 -2.21 15.15
C ILE A 94 -7.36 -2.89 14.08
N GLY A 95 -7.60 -2.52 12.81
CA GLY A 95 -6.82 -2.93 11.66
C GLY A 95 -6.52 -1.75 10.75
N LEU A 96 -5.41 -1.83 10.03
CA LEU A 96 -5.10 -0.91 8.95
C LEU A 96 -5.55 -1.53 7.64
N LEU A 97 -6.51 -0.92 6.97
CA LEU A 97 -7.03 -1.36 5.68
C LEU A 97 -6.43 -0.49 4.58
N GLY A 98 -5.52 -1.05 3.79
CA GLY A 98 -4.99 -0.37 2.61
C GLY A 98 -6.01 -0.39 1.47
N ILE A 99 -6.31 0.78 0.90
CA ILE A 99 -7.04 0.93 -0.36
C ILE A 99 -6.00 1.07 -1.47
N ASP A 100 -5.88 0.06 -2.33
CA ASP A 100 -4.89 0.12 -3.42
C ASP A 100 -5.26 1.21 -4.42
N LEU A 101 -4.25 1.80 -5.03
CA LEU A 101 -4.42 2.83 -6.05
C LEU A 101 -5.22 2.36 -7.28
N GLN A 102 -5.38 1.05 -7.46
CA GLN A 102 -6.13 0.42 -8.55
C GLN A 102 -7.39 -0.32 -8.08
N ASP A 103 -7.74 -0.26 -6.78
CA ASP A 103 -9.01 -0.83 -6.32
C ASP A 103 -10.18 -0.11 -7.00
N GLU A 104 -11.17 -0.89 -7.46
CA GLU A 104 -12.35 -0.33 -8.14
C GLU A 104 -13.15 0.57 -7.19
N PRO A 105 -13.49 1.81 -7.59
CA PRO A 105 -14.38 2.66 -6.81
C PRO A 105 -15.78 2.04 -6.65
N GLY A 106 -16.36 2.23 -5.48
CA GLY A 106 -17.69 1.70 -5.15
C GLY A 106 -17.73 1.02 -3.79
N PRO A 107 -18.88 0.48 -3.40
CA PRO A 107 -19.03 -0.26 -2.16
C PRO A 107 -18.44 -1.67 -2.29
N HIS A 108 -17.63 -2.06 -1.30
CA HIS A 108 -17.03 -3.39 -1.18
C HIS A 108 -17.25 -3.94 0.22
N GLU A 109 -17.27 -5.24 0.35
CA GLU A 109 -17.43 -5.93 1.63
C GLU A 109 -16.06 -6.17 2.29
N LEU A 110 -15.96 -5.82 3.57
CA LEU A 110 -14.91 -6.27 4.50
C LEU A 110 -15.53 -7.32 5.43
N THR A 111 -15.09 -8.57 5.32
CA THR A 111 -15.47 -9.61 6.28
C THR A 111 -14.43 -9.71 7.38
N ILE A 112 -14.84 -9.96 8.63
CA ILE A 112 -13.96 -10.16 9.78
C ILE A 112 -14.38 -11.43 10.52
N ASP A 113 -13.42 -12.30 10.74
CA ASP A 113 -13.53 -13.50 11.54
C ASP A 113 -12.79 -13.31 12.87
N ALA A 114 -13.49 -13.47 13.98
CA ALA A 114 -12.94 -13.34 15.32
C ALA A 114 -13.10 -14.64 16.10
N GLN A 115 -11.98 -15.17 16.62
CA GLN A 115 -11.98 -16.36 17.46
C GLN A 115 -12.21 -15.99 18.92
N LEU A 116 -13.33 -16.45 19.51
CA LEU A 116 -13.69 -16.27 20.91
C LEU A 116 -13.82 -17.65 21.56
N GLY A 117 -12.76 -18.10 22.24
CA GLY A 117 -12.68 -19.48 22.73
C GLY A 117 -12.80 -20.48 21.57
N GLU A 118 -13.77 -21.39 21.65
CA GLU A 118 -14.03 -22.40 20.59
C GLU A 118 -14.94 -21.89 19.45
N GLN A 119 -15.50 -20.69 19.59
CA GLN A 119 -16.45 -20.13 18.61
C GLN A 119 -15.77 -19.10 17.70
N THR A 120 -16.09 -19.14 16.41
CA THR A 120 -15.76 -18.07 15.46
C THR A 120 -16.99 -17.21 15.25
N ARG A 121 -16.85 -15.90 15.48
CA ARG A 121 -17.86 -14.90 15.13
C ARG A 121 -17.49 -14.22 13.84
N HIS A 122 -18.49 -14.03 12.98
CA HIS A 122 -18.36 -13.40 11.68
C HIS A 122 -19.01 -12.02 11.70
N PHE A 123 -18.29 -11.03 11.17
CA PHE A 123 -18.77 -9.66 10.99
C PHE A 123 -18.60 -9.26 9.54
N SER A 124 -19.49 -8.42 9.05
CA SER A 124 -19.44 -7.85 7.72
C SER A 124 -19.64 -6.34 7.79
N TYR A 125 -18.80 -5.61 7.10
CA TYR A 125 -18.80 -4.15 7.02
C TYR A 125 -18.77 -3.70 5.57
N GLN A 126 -19.42 -2.57 5.27
CA GLN A 126 -19.31 -1.96 3.96
C GLN A 126 -18.14 -0.97 3.97
N VAL A 127 -17.29 -1.05 2.93
CA VAL A 127 -16.20 -0.11 2.69
C VAL A 127 -16.46 0.58 1.35
N LEU A 128 -16.69 1.89 1.39
CA LEU A 128 -16.80 2.69 0.18
C LEU A 128 -15.41 3.10 -0.30
N VAL A 129 -14.97 2.52 -1.42
CA VAL A 129 -13.77 2.98 -2.14
C VAL A 129 -14.15 4.20 -2.97
N VAL A 130 -13.57 5.34 -2.62
CA VAL A 130 -13.79 6.61 -3.32
C VAL A 130 -12.70 6.79 -4.38
N LYS A 131 -13.13 7.16 -5.59
CA LYS A 131 -12.21 7.43 -6.70
C LYS A 131 -11.30 8.61 -6.37
N GLU A 132 -9.98 8.44 -6.55
CA GLU A 132 -9.02 9.55 -6.47
C GLU A 132 -8.65 10.03 -7.87
N LYS A 133 -8.43 11.34 -8.01
CA LYS A 133 -7.98 11.95 -9.25
C LYS A 133 -6.48 12.13 -9.23
N PHE A 134 -5.78 11.20 -9.82
CA PHE A 134 -4.33 11.25 -9.93
C PHE A 134 -3.86 12.18 -11.06
N ALA A 135 -2.72 12.84 -10.84
CA ALA A 135 -2.08 13.67 -11.85
C ALA A 135 -1.54 12.83 -13.03
N VAL A 136 -1.34 13.45 -14.18
CA VAL A 136 -0.67 12.83 -15.33
C VAL A 136 0.71 13.44 -15.49
N GLU A 137 1.74 12.60 -15.52
CA GLU A 137 3.14 13.01 -15.69
C GLU A 137 3.67 12.51 -17.04
N HIS A 138 4.25 13.43 -17.81
CA HIS A 138 4.92 13.13 -19.07
C HIS A 138 6.44 13.14 -18.85
N LEU A 139 7.07 11.98 -18.99
CA LEU A 139 8.51 11.80 -18.76
C LEU A 139 9.22 11.45 -20.07
N LYS A 140 10.37 12.10 -20.30
CA LYS A 140 11.30 11.72 -21.35
C LYS A 140 12.50 11.04 -20.73
N LEU A 141 12.75 9.80 -21.12
CA LEU A 141 13.83 8.95 -20.62
C LEU A 141 14.61 8.34 -21.77
N PRO A 142 15.89 8.00 -21.58
CA PRO A 142 16.64 7.16 -22.53
C PRO A 142 15.87 5.88 -22.85
N LYS A 143 15.94 5.42 -24.12
CA LYS A 143 15.13 4.29 -24.60
C LYS A 143 15.41 3.01 -23.83
N ASP A 144 16.66 2.74 -23.48
CA ASP A 144 17.10 1.59 -22.69
C ASP A 144 16.54 1.59 -21.24
N LYS A 145 16.10 2.74 -20.75
CA LYS A 145 15.43 2.87 -19.43
C LYS A 145 13.91 2.62 -19.51
N VAL A 146 13.34 2.60 -20.72
CA VAL A 146 11.88 2.46 -20.95
C VAL A 146 11.55 1.13 -21.58
N ASP A 147 12.29 0.73 -22.61
CA ASP A 147 12.06 -0.49 -23.38
C ASP A 147 13.17 -1.50 -23.04
N LEU A 148 12.78 -2.60 -22.40
CA LEU A 148 13.70 -3.65 -22.02
C LEU A 148 13.93 -4.61 -23.20
N ASP A 149 15.18 -5.01 -23.40
CA ASP A 149 15.51 -6.16 -24.23
C ASP A 149 15.09 -7.50 -23.55
N GLU A 150 15.29 -8.61 -24.20
CA GLU A 150 14.90 -9.93 -23.69
C GLU A 150 15.63 -10.28 -22.39
N LYS A 151 16.95 -10.00 -22.30
CA LYS A 151 17.76 -10.26 -21.10
C LYS A 151 17.31 -9.41 -19.92
N ALA A 152 17.09 -8.12 -20.12
CA ALA A 152 16.61 -7.21 -19.10
C ALA A 152 15.18 -7.56 -18.66
N THR A 153 14.32 -8.03 -19.59
CA THR A 153 12.98 -8.53 -19.28
C THR A 153 13.03 -9.77 -18.40
N ALA A 154 13.91 -10.73 -18.71
CA ALA A 154 14.09 -11.93 -17.89
C ALA A 154 14.59 -11.57 -16.46
N ARG A 155 15.57 -10.67 -16.37
CA ARG A 155 16.07 -10.14 -15.09
C ARG A 155 14.94 -9.49 -14.30
N TRP A 156 14.18 -8.58 -14.89
CA TRP A 156 13.06 -7.93 -14.24
C TRP A 156 12.01 -8.92 -13.69
N LYS A 157 11.68 -9.97 -14.46
CA LYS A 157 10.76 -11.03 -13.99
C LYS A 157 11.31 -11.76 -12.75
N ALA A 158 12.59 -12.08 -12.74
CA ALA A 158 13.24 -12.71 -11.58
C ALA A 158 13.24 -11.80 -10.36
N GLU A 159 13.50 -10.49 -10.54
CA GLU A 159 13.45 -9.47 -9.49
C GLU A 159 12.03 -9.33 -8.89
N GLN A 160 10.97 -9.35 -9.75
CA GLN A 160 9.59 -9.33 -9.26
C GLN A 160 9.24 -10.57 -8.42
N GLU A 161 9.75 -11.75 -8.83
CA GLU A 161 9.54 -12.98 -8.08
C GLU A 161 10.29 -12.97 -6.73
N GLN A 162 11.50 -12.40 -6.68
CA GLN A 162 12.24 -12.18 -5.42
C GLN A 162 11.44 -11.30 -4.46
N VAL A 163 10.93 -10.15 -4.93
CA VAL A 163 10.10 -9.26 -4.12
C VAL A 163 8.82 -9.95 -3.66
N ARG A 164 8.14 -10.70 -4.56
CA ARG A 164 6.93 -11.43 -4.21
C ARG A 164 7.15 -12.42 -3.08
N LYS A 165 8.25 -13.17 -3.12
CA LYS A 165 8.63 -14.12 -2.06
C LYS A 165 8.93 -13.40 -0.76
N ALA A 166 9.74 -12.35 -0.80
CA ALA A 166 10.11 -11.60 0.40
C ALA A 166 8.88 -10.96 1.10
N LEU A 167 7.93 -10.44 0.33
CA LEU A 167 6.71 -9.83 0.87
C LEU A 167 5.62 -10.85 1.25
N ALA A 168 5.80 -12.14 0.93
CA ALA A 168 4.91 -13.20 1.40
C ALA A 168 5.28 -13.66 2.84
N GLU A 169 6.47 -13.34 3.32
CA GLU A 169 6.97 -13.65 4.66
C GLU A 169 6.76 -12.47 5.59
N GLU A 170 5.52 -12.21 5.97
CA GLU A 170 5.18 -11.12 6.89
C GLU A 170 5.39 -11.51 8.36
N SER A 171 5.86 -10.56 9.17
CA SER A 171 5.91 -10.71 10.62
C SER A 171 4.50 -10.70 11.20
N ALA A 172 4.15 -11.76 11.96
CA ALA A 172 2.82 -11.92 12.55
C ALA A 172 2.53 -10.93 13.69
N MET A 173 3.56 -10.27 14.21
CA MET A 173 3.44 -9.28 15.28
C MET A 173 3.63 -7.86 14.75
N ARG A 174 2.95 -6.91 15.36
CA ARG A 174 3.18 -5.50 15.16
C ARG A 174 4.54 -5.11 15.75
N LEU A 175 5.45 -4.60 14.93
CA LEU A 175 6.79 -4.20 15.35
C LEU A 175 6.89 -2.71 15.71
N TRP A 176 5.96 -1.89 15.24
CA TRP A 176 5.89 -0.46 15.48
C TRP A 176 4.96 -0.12 16.68
N GLN A 177 5.25 0.97 17.39
CA GLN A 177 4.48 1.39 18.58
C GLN A 177 3.87 2.80 18.42
N ALA A 178 4.46 3.63 17.59
CA ALA A 178 4.07 5.02 17.35
C ALA A 178 3.81 5.28 15.86
N GLY A 179 3.43 6.48 15.51
CA GLY A 179 3.21 6.91 14.11
C GLY A 179 4.48 6.79 13.24
N PHE A 180 4.28 6.79 11.94
CA PHE A 180 5.37 6.77 10.96
C PHE A 180 6.01 8.15 10.82
N ILE A 181 7.25 8.19 10.36
CA ILE A 181 8.00 9.41 10.08
C ILE A 181 8.42 9.47 8.61
N GLU A 182 8.63 10.67 8.11
CA GLU A 182 9.23 10.90 6.79
C GLU A 182 10.70 10.46 6.80
N PRO A 183 11.16 9.65 5.83
CA PRO A 183 12.49 9.04 5.86
C PRO A 183 13.61 10.00 5.44
N VAL A 184 13.30 11.06 4.74
CA VAL A 184 14.24 12.11 4.30
C VAL A 184 13.49 13.42 4.12
N HIS A 185 14.08 14.53 4.54
CA HIS A 185 13.50 15.84 4.28
C HIS A 185 13.91 16.35 2.90
N GLY A 186 12.94 16.74 2.09
CA GLY A 186 13.19 17.23 0.76
C GLY A 186 11.94 17.72 0.02
N LYS A 187 12.11 18.18 -1.20
CA LYS A 187 10.98 18.58 -2.04
C LYS A 187 10.35 17.35 -2.67
N ARG A 188 9.04 17.22 -2.60
CA ARG A 188 8.30 16.18 -3.36
C ARG A 188 8.47 16.47 -4.86
N THR A 189 9.06 15.53 -5.58
CA THR A 189 9.39 15.64 -7.01
C THR A 189 8.58 14.68 -7.88
N GLY A 190 7.99 13.63 -7.29
CA GLY A 190 7.05 12.71 -7.93
C GLY A 190 5.97 12.30 -6.94
N ILE A 191 4.70 12.42 -7.34
CA ILE A 191 3.53 12.22 -6.47
C ILE A 191 2.99 10.80 -6.65
N PHE A 192 2.62 10.15 -5.54
CA PHE A 192 1.95 8.85 -5.53
C PHE A 192 0.71 8.84 -6.45
N GLY A 193 0.53 7.76 -7.18
CA GLY A 193 -0.62 7.54 -8.06
C GLY A 193 -0.53 8.25 -9.41
N SER A 194 0.45 9.15 -9.64
CA SER A 194 0.60 9.83 -10.93
C SER A 194 0.61 8.83 -12.08
N VAL A 195 -0.24 9.07 -13.08
CA VAL A 195 -0.28 8.30 -14.32
C VAL A 195 0.93 8.70 -15.15
N ARG A 196 1.89 7.79 -15.32
CA ARG A 196 3.15 8.06 -16.02
C ARG A 196 3.04 7.73 -17.50
N ILE A 197 3.31 8.72 -18.34
CA ILE A 197 3.45 8.58 -19.79
C ILE A 197 4.93 8.77 -20.12
N MET A 198 5.63 7.64 -20.38
CA MET A 198 7.07 7.65 -20.65
C MET A 198 7.31 7.54 -22.15
N ASN A 199 7.97 8.53 -22.74
CA ASN A 199 8.22 8.61 -24.19
C ASN A 199 6.94 8.43 -25.03
N GLY A 200 5.80 8.99 -24.55
CA GLY A 200 4.49 8.88 -25.19
C GLY A 200 3.73 7.59 -24.93
N GLN A 201 4.29 6.65 -24.15
CA GLN A 201 3.66 5.36 -23.84
C GLN A 201 3.14 5.33 -22.40
N PRO A 202 1.88 4.93 -22.15
CA PRO A 202 1.35 4.72 -20.80
C PRO A 202 2.17 3.65 -20.06
N ARG A 203 2.46 3.89 -18.81
CA ARG A 203 3.15 2.97 -17.89
C ARG A 203 2.35 2.83 -16.60
N ASN A 204 2.78 1.90 -15.74
CA ASN A 204 2.16 1.73 -14.42
C ASN A 204 2.21 3.05 -13.65
N PRO A 205 1.13 3.38 -12.90
CA PRO A 205 1.12 4.54 -12.04
C PRO A 205 2.28 4.54 -11.04
N HIS A 206 2.66 5.72 -10.58
CA HIS A 206 3.68 5.88 -9.55
C HIS A 206 3.21 5.25 -8.23
N ASN A 207 3.94 4.29 -7.71
CA ASN A 207 3.54 3.50 -6.55
C ASN A 207 4.20 3.94 -5.23
N GLY A 208 4.74 5.15 -5.18
CA GLY A 208 5.37 5.78 -4.01
C GLY A 208 5.46 7.29 -4.19
N GLU A 209 6.19 7.92 -3.31
CA GLU A 209 6.53 9.35 -3.38
C GLU A 209 8.01 9.50 -3.73
N ASP A 210 8.33 10.43 -4.63
CA ASP A 210 9.72 10.78 -4.90
C ASP A 210 10.07 12.06 -4.13
N ILE A 211 11.09 11.96 -3.27
CA ILE A 211 11.56 13.07 -2.42
C ILE A 211 12.96 13.46 -2.88
N GLY A 212 13.06 14.62 -3.55
CA GLY A 212 14.33 15.16 -4.04
C GLY A 212 15.22 15.62 -2.88
N ALA A 213 16.42 15.06 -2.80
CA ALA A 213 17.45 15.43 -1.83
C ALA A 213 18.83 15.22 -2.46
N PRO A 214 19.89 15.92 -1.97
CA PRO A 214 21.25 15.73 -2.46
C PRO A 214 21.72 14.30 -2.37
N MET A 215 22.55 13.86 -3.32
CA MET A 215 23.17 12.54 -3.27
C MET A 215 23.96 12.36 -1.97
N GLY A 216 23.81 11.20 -1.32
CA GLY A 216 24.47 10.91 -0.05
C GLY A 216 23.73 11.40 1.20
N THR A 217 22.58 12.11 1.04
CA THR A 217 21.72 12.47 2.17
C THR A 217 21.27 11.22 2.90
N ASP A 218 21.23 11.26 4.24
CA ASP A 218 20.78 10.14 5.06
C ASP A 218 19.32 9.81 4.80
N VAL A 219 19.02 8.50 4.67
CA VAL A 219 17.68 7.94 4.57
C VAL A 219 17.42 7.14 5.84
N MET A 220 16.36 7.51 6.54
CA MET A 220 15.96 6.90 7.82
C MET A 220 14.85 5.86 7.63
N ALA A 221 14.82 4.84 8.49
CA ALA A 221 13.67 3.95 8.61
C ALA A 221 12.44 4.72 9.10
N SER A 222 11.32 4.59 8.39
CA SER A 222 10.06 5.30 8.72
C SER A 222 9.41 4.82 10.01
N ASN A 223 9.74 3.62 10.49
CA ASN A 223 9.32 3.07 11.79
C ASN A 223 10.19 1.86 12.16
N ASP A 224 9.96 1.31 13.35
CA ASP A 224 10.57 0.06 13.81
C ASP A 224 10.18 -1.10 12.88
N GLY A 225 11.12 -2.01 12.60
CA GLY A 225 10.86 -3.14 11.72
C GLY A 225 12.07 -4.06 11.55
N VAL A 226 11.93 -5.01 10.62
CA VAL A 226 12.98 -5.94 10.18
C VAL A 226 13.29 -5.66 8.71
N VAL A 227 14.55 -5.54 8.36
CA VAL A 227 14.97 -5.49 6.94
C VAL A 227 14.66 -6.82 6.28
N ARG A 228 13.68 -6.83 5.39
CA ARG A 228 13.22 -8.06 4.74
C ARG A 228 13.97 -8.38 3.47
N LEU A 229 14.44 -7.34 2.78
CA LEU A 229 15.13 -7.51 1.50
C LEU A 229 16.01 -6.28 1.20
N VAL A 230 17.23 -6.53 0.74
CA VAL A 230 18.16 -5.53 0.18
C VAL A 230 18.43 -5.89 -1.27
N VAL A 231 18.26 -4.95 -2.19
CA VAL A 231 18.28 -5.22 -3.64
C VAL A 231 19.16 -4.25 -4.43
N ASP A 232 19.53 -4.69 -5.64
CA ASP A 232 20.00 -3.83 -6.73
C ASP A 232 19.27 -4.23 -8.02
N HIS A 233 18.11 -3.63 -8.24
CA HIS A 233 17.18 -3.99 -9.30
C HIS A 233 17.26 -3.05 -10.50
N ILE A 234 16.84 -3.52 -11.67
CA ILE A 234 16.95 -2.78 -12.93
C ILE A 234 16.19 -1.44 -12.91
N PHE A 235 15.01 -1.40 -12.26
CA PHE A 235 14.21 -0.17 -12.18
C PHE A 235 14.35 0.57 -10.87
N SER A 236 14.23 -0.10 -9.74
CA SER A 236 14.34 0.54 -8.42
C SER A 236 15.78 0.84 -8.01
N GLY A 237 16.76 0.29 -8.72
CA GLY A 237 18.16 0.41 -8.33
C GLY A 237 18.41 -0.24 -6.99
N ARG A 238 19.36 0.29 -6.22
CA ARG A 238 19.61 -0.15 -4.86
C ARG A 238 18.46 0.23 -3.98
N GLY A 239 17.96 -0.73 -3.18
CA GLY A 239 16.79 -0.53 -2.37
C GLY A 239 16.70 -1.42 -1.15
N ILE A 240 15.87 -0.99 -0.20
CA ILE A 240 15.62 -1.67 1.06
C ILE A 240 14.12 -1.83 1.25
N PHE A 241 13.71 -2.99 1.71
CA PHE A 241 12.34 -3.28 2.16
C PHE A 241 12.37 -3.54 3.66
N VAL A 242 11.54 -2.83 4.41
CA VAL A 242 11.38 -3.02 5.86
C VAL A 242 9.99 -3.56 6.14
N ASP A 243 9.92 -4.70 6.81
CA ASP A 243 8.70 -5.31 7.34
C ASP A 243 8.43 -4.74 8.73
N HIS A 244 7.30 -4.06 8.88
CA HIS A 244 6.84 -3.50 10.16
C HIS A 244 5.86 -4.43 10.89
N GLY A 245 5.57 -5.59 10.30
CA GLY A 245 4.61 -6.58 10.80
C GLY A 245 3.18 -6.31 10.35
N LEU A 246 2.36 -7.34 10.45
CA LEU A 246 0.93 -7.33 10.12
C LEU A 246 0.64 -6.89 8.67
N GLY A 247 1.52 -7.25 7.72
CA GLY A 247 1.39 -6.90 6.30
C GLY A 247 1.70 -5.45 5.95
N LEU A 248 2.41 -4.74 6.82
CA LEU A 248 2.84 -3.36 6.60
C LEU A 248 4.32 -3.30 6.24
N TYR A 249 4.64 -2.75 5.07
CA TYR A 249 6.00 -2.62 4.54
C TYR A 249 6.29 -1.20 4.11
N SER A 250 7.53 -0.73 4.36
CA SER A 250 8.11 0.44 3.70
C SER A 250 9.23 0.05 2.75
N MET A 251 9.39 0.83 1.70
CA MET A 251 10.35 0.58 0.62
C MET A 251 11.10 1.86 0.30
N TYR A 252 12.43 1.74 0.15
CA TYR A 252 13.36 2.85 -0.05
C TYR A 252 14.22 2.54 -1.26
N PHE A 253 14.08 3.30 -2.35
CA PHE A 253 14.73 2.98 -3.62
C PHE A 253 15.59 4.12 -4.16
N HIS A 254 16.33 3.82 -5.23
CA HIS A 254 17.31 4.69 -5.89
C HIS A 254 18.50 5.07 -5.00
N LEU A 255 18.77 4.27 -3.96
CA LEU A 255 19.83 4.55 -3.00
C LEU A 255 21.22 4.50 -3.67
N SER A 256 22.15 5.36 -3.21
CA SER A 256 23.58 5.22 -3.52
C SER A 256 24.23 4.14 -2.67
N GLU A 257 23.72 3.93 -1.44
CA GLU A 257 24.25 2.97 -0.49
C GLU A 257 23.13 2.42 0.40
N ALA A 258 23.15 1.13 0.70
CA ALA A 258 22.39 0.49 1.77
C ALA A 258 23.33 0.23 2.95
N LEU A 259 22.95 0.68 4.14
CA LEU A 259 23.75 0.61 5.37
C LEU A 259 23.29 -0.49 6.33
N VAL A 260 22.37 -1.33 5.87
CA VAL A 260 21.77 -2.44 6.64
C VAL A 260 21.73 -3.70 5.78
N ASN A 261 21.61 -4.85 6.41
CA ASN A 261 21.51 -6.16 5.78
C ASN A 261 20.14 -6.79 6.04
N GLU A 262 19.79 -7.79 5.23
CA GLU A 262 18.58 -8.60 5.45
C GLU A 262 18.64 -9.27 6.83
N GLY A 263 17.53 -9.20 7.56
CA GLY A 263 17.40 -9.70 8.94
C GLY A 263 17.71 -8.67 10.02
N ASP A 264 18.32 -7.53 9.70
CA ASP A 264 18.60 -6.49 10.68
C ASP A 264 17.30 -5.90 11.26
N LEU A 265 17.29 -5.71 12.58
CA LEU A 265 16.26 -4.93 13.26
C LEU A 265 16.60 -3.45 13.16
N VAL A 266 15.66 -2.67 12.68
CA VAL A 266 15.80 -1.21 12.57
C VAL A 266 14.81 -0.47 13.46
N LYS A 267 15.20 0.73 13.88
CA LYS A 267 14.37 1.63 14.67
C LYS A 267 13.93 2.84 13.84
N ALA A 268 12.77 3.39 14.17
CA ALA A 268 12.34 4.66 13.61
C ALA A 268 13.45 5.72 13.72
N GLY A 269 13.74 6.41 12.62
CA GLY A 269 14.80 7.43 12.58
C GLY A 269 16.22 6.88 12.52
N GLN A 270 16.43 5.55 12.50
CA GLN A 270 17.73 4.96 12.23
C GLN A 270 18.11 5.17 10.77
N VAL A 271 19.33 5.63 10.51
CA VAL A 271 19.85 5.73 9.14
C VAL A 271 20.07 4.32 8.58
N ILE A 272 19.41 4.04 7.45
CA ILE A 272 19.44 2.72 6.79
C ILE A 272 20.09 2.76 5.40
N GLY A 273 20.26 3.96 4.83
CA GLY A 273 20.86 4.13 3.50
C GLY A 273 21.15 5.58 3.19
N LYS A 274 21.57 5.82 1.95
CA LYS A 274 21.91 7.15 1.42
C LYS A 274 21.14 7.41 0.13
N VAL A 275 20.63 8.62 -0.05
CA VAL A 275 20.00 9.06 -1.30
C VAL A 275 20.97 8.90 -2.47
N GLY A 276 20.47 8.40 -3.58
CA GLY A 276 21.22 8.19 -4.80
C GLY A 276 20.41 8.47 -6.06
N ALA A 277 20.83 7.88 -7.17
CA ALA A 277 20.18 7.94 -8.48
C ALA A 277 20.33 6.60 -9.23
N THR A 278 20.38 5.47 -8.51
CA THR A 278 20.53 4.14 -9.11
C THR A 278 19.22 3.68 -9.77
N GLY A 279 19.31 2.73 -10.67
CA GLY A 279 18.15 2.21 -11.40
C GLY A 279 17.58 3.21 -12.42
N ARG A 280 16.24 3.33 -12.49
CA ARG A 280 15.54 4.24 -13.42
C ARG A 280 15.21 5.57 -12.75
N ALA A 281 16.23 6.37 -12.50
CA ALA A 281 16.12 7.71 -11.92
C ALA A 281 16.57 8.76 -12.94
N THR A 282 16.01 9.97 -12.85
CA THR A 282 16.41 11.15 -13.67
C THR A 282 17.38 12.07 -12.94
N GLY A 283 17.55 11.90 -11.64
CA GLY A 283 18.43 12.68 -10.77
C GLY A 283 18.35 12.18 -9.33
N PRO A 284 19.14 12.72 -8.41
CA PRO A 284 19.16 12.29 -7.02
C PRO A 284 17.81 12.51 -6.32
N HIS A 285 17.22 11.45 -5.81
CA HIS A 285 15.99 11.44 -4.99
C HIS A 285 15.84 10.12 -4.26
N LEU A 286 15.04 10.10 -3.21
CA LEU A 286 14.50 8.90 -2.61
C LEU A 286 13.14 8.59 -3.23
N HIS A 287 12.93 7.39 -3.75
CA HIS A 287 11.58 6.86 -3.96
C HIS A 287 11.17 6.11 -2.69
N TRP A 288 10.11 6.61 -2.05
CA TRP A 288 9.55 6.05 -0.82
C TRP A 288 8.20 5.42 -1.09
N GLY A 289 8.10 4.11 -0.94
CA GLY A 289 6.88 3.33 -1.15
C GLY A 289 6.34 2.75 0.14
N MET A 290 5.03 2.50 0.19
CA MET A 290 4.37 1.81 1.30
C MET A 290 3.38 0.77 0.79
N LYS A 291 3.30 -0.37 1.50
CA LYS A 291 2.26 -1.38 1.32
C LYS A 291 1.57 -1.69 2.62
N VAL A 292 0.26 -1.80 2.57
CA VAL A 292 -0.60 -2.22 3.70
C VAL A 292 -1.48 -3.36 3.21
N ASN A 293 -1.33 -4.54 3.79
CA ASN A 293 -2.07 -5.76 3.39
C ASN A 293 -1.97 -6.04 1.88
N GLY A 294 -0.79 -5.84 1.29
CA GLY A 294 -0.56 -5.99 -0.14
C GLY A 294 -1.02 -4.81 -1.02
N ALA A 295 -1.84 -3.89 -0.52
CA ALA A 295 -2.24 -2.67 -1.21
C ALA A 295 -1.10 -1.64 -1.27
N ARG A 296 -0.88 -1.01 -2.42
CA ARG A 296 0.01 0.15 -2.56
C ARG A 296 -0.74 1.38 -2.09
N VAL A 297 -0.17 2.05 -1.10
CA VAL A 297 -0.80 3.22 -0.49
C VAL A 297 0.14 4.42 -0.54
N ASN A 298 -0.43 5.62 -0.48
CA ASN A 298 0.35 6.84 -0.36
C ASN A 298 1.10 6.82 0.98
N PRO A 299 2.45 6.91 0.97
CA PRO A 299 3.23 6.92 2.20
C PRO A 299 2.78 7.98 3.20
N TYR A 300 2.41 9.17 2.74
CA TYR A 300 1.93 10.24 3.62
C TYR A 300 0.62 9.90 4.34
N ALA A 301 -0.21 8.99 3.81
CA ALA A 301 -1.41 8.53 4.51
C ALA A 301 -1.11 7.84 5.85
N LEU A 302 0.10 7.26 6.00
CA LEU A 302 0.49 6.63 7.25
C LEU A 302 0.98 7.64 8.31
N LEU A 303 1.45 8.82 7.89
CA LEU A 303 1.83 9.90 8.81
C LEU A 303 0.60 10.54 9.49
N GLU A 304 -0.56 10.44 8.84
CA GLU A 304 -1.83 11.02 9.30
C GLU A 304 -2.62 10.08 10.22
N LEU A 305 -2.13 8.84 10.43
CA LEU A 305 -2.85 7.87 11.27
C LEU A 305 -2.90 8.32 12.74
N PRO A 306 -4.00 8.04 13.47
CA PRO A 306 -4.22 8.52 14.83
C PRO A 306 -3.41 7.72 15.88
N PHE A 307 -2.13 7.54 15.64
CA PHE A 307 -1.21 6.93 16.60
C PHE A 307 -0.39 8.00 17.32
N PRO A 308 0.12 7.71 18.52
CA PRO A 308 1.03 8.61 19.22
C PRO A 308 2.20 9.02 18.30
N GLN A 309 2.59 10.29 18.37
CA GLN A 309 3.73 10.77 17.60
C GLN A 309 4.99 9.95 17.92
N ASN A 310 5.77 9.68 16.90
CA ASN A 310 7.03 8.98 17.07
C ASN A 310 8.08 9.97 17.60
N PRO A 311 8.74 9.69 18.75
CA PRO A 311 9.78 10.58 19.28
C PRO A 311 10.96 10.78 18.30
N ALA A 312 11.12 9.90 17.32
CA ALA A 312 12.15 10.03 16.31
C ALA A 312 11.79 11.07 15.22
N ALA A 313 10.54 11.52 15.13
CA ALA A 313 10.11 12.51 14.13
C ALA A 313 10.87 13.85 14.25
N ASP A 314 11.24 14.23 15.47
CA ASP A 314 11.92 15.49 15.78
C ASP A 314 13.44 15.33 15.97
N ARG A 315 13.98 14.13 15.76
CA ARG A 315 15.42 13.92 15.91
C ARG A 315 16.17 14.57 14.75
N PRO A 316 17.16 15.46 15.04
CA PRO A 316 18.08 15.87 14.00
C PRO A 316 18.81 14.64 13.46
N VAL A 317 19.03 14.59 12.15
CA VAL A 317 19.80 13.53 11.49
C VAL A 317 21.21 13.57 12.08
N LEU A 318 21.45 12.80 13.13
CA LEU A 318 22.80 12.56 13.63
C LEU A 318 23.43 11.52 12.72
N ALA A 319 24.57 11.85 12.13
CA ALA A 319 25.37 10.86 11.42
C ALA A 319 25.57 9.64 12.32
N ALA A 320 25.35 8.44 11.78
CA ALA A 320 25.63 7.20 12.50
C ALA A 320 27.05 7.28 13.05
N PRO A 321 27.32 6.83 14.31
CA PRO A 321 28.68 6.73 14.81
C PRO A 321 29.47 5.86 13.82
N ALA A 322 30.63 6.37 13.39
CA ALA A 322 31.53 5.63 12.53
C ALA A 322 31.77 4.26 13.17
N VAL A 323 31.44 3.19 12.45
CA VAL A 323 31.84 1.84 12.85
C VAL A 323 33.36 1.84 13.00
N PRO A 324 33.93 1.52 14.18
CA PRO A 324 35.37 1.47 14.32
C PRO A 324 35.91 0.47 13.29
N ALA A 325 36.90 0.92 12.51
CA ALA A 325 37.57 0.06 11.55
C ALA A 325 38.00 -1.22 12.28
N GLN A 326 37.60 -2.37 11.77
CA GLN A 326 38.11 -3.65 12.27
C GLN A 326 39.65 -3.59 12.15
N GLU A 327 40.32 -3.66 13.26
CA GLU A 327 41.75 -3.74 13.34
C GLU A 327 42.19 -5.01 12.57
N GLU A 328 42.83 -4.78 11.43
CA GLU A 328 43.34 -5.82 10.56
C GLU A 328 44.41 -6.58 11.39
N LEU A 329 44.07 -7.76 11.90
CA LEU A 329 45.00 -8.64 12.57
C LEU A 329 46.15 -8.97 11.62
N ALA A 330 47.28 -8.32 11.85
CA ALA A 330 48.50 -8.57 11.12
C ALA A 330 48.83 -10.09 11.18
N PRO A 331 49.26 -10.71 10.07
CA PRO A 331 49.62 -12.12 10.07
C PRO A 331 50.82 -12.32 10.97
N THR A 332 50.64 -13.12 12.04
CA THR A 332 51.74 -13.59 12.91
C THR A 332 52.68 -14.42 12.08
N GLY A 333 53.82 -13.82 11.75
CA GLY A 333 54.94 -14.50 11.08
C GLY A 333 55.42 -15.69 11.92
N VAL A 334 55.20 -16.89 11.41
CA VAL A 334 55.86 -18.09 11.92
C VAL A 334 57.31 -18.06 11.45
N GLY A 335 58.20 -17.66 12.36
CA GLY A 335 59.63 -17.80 12.19
C GLY A 335 60.03 -19.27 12.06
N GLY A 336 60.39 -19.68 10.88
CA GLY A 336 61.10 -20.93 10.66
C GLY A 336 62.53 -20.81 11.16
N ASP A 337 62.86 -21.54 12.20
CA ASP A 337 64.26 -21.72 12.62
C ASP A 337 64.80 -23.02 12.01
N GLY A 338 65.84 -22.87 11.23
CA GLY A 338 66.55 -23.94 10.59
C GLY A 338 67.48 -24.67 11.56
N ARG A 339 67.44 -26.00 11.47
CA ARG A 339 68.65 -26.86 11.50
C ARG A 339 68.34 -28.24 10.93
#